data_44652e66a2a0d63e1074b5cefb2d8086
#
_entry.id   44652e66a2a0d63e1074b5cefb2d8086
#
_cell.length_a   1.000
_cell.length_b   1.000
_cell.length_c   1.000
_cell.angle_alpha   90.00
_cell.angle_beta   90.00
_cell.angle_gamma   90.00
#
_symmetry.space_group_name_H-M   'P 1'
#
loop_
_entity.id
_entity.type
_entity.pdbx_description
1 polymer ?
#
loop_
_entity_poly.entity_id
_entity_poly.type
_entity_poly.pdbx_seq_one_letter_code
_entity_poly.pdbx_strand_id
1 'polypeptide(L)'
;ALTPHDEEFLKNRQQIYDQIRLSAPKFKDDEYGRTLLTKFRDVESILKCPSFSVRAQFSEKDSYMRNLAATGLDSNKRQTAYEPPLVLLDDPDHRRVRQLITKFFTPKAVEKMRDPIIKIASDLLDKVDGKKSMDLITDYAAPLSTLVILKMLGLPEDSVSNMRKWSEDILMGYDPERTSDARKKIRTGYLEMSNTFKENIQSMVVKEKPSLMSAMLEAKEEKGLLSDLEIISLCTQLMVAGNVTTSDLIGNGFYALLNSHGSLELLNQNPELLE
;
A
#
# COMPACT_ATOMS: atom_id res chain seq x y z
N ALA A 1 4.03 -22.67 10.55
CA ALA A 1 4.36 -21.26 10.79
C ALA A 1 3.27 -20.34 10.21
N LEU A 2 3.08 -19.15 10.77
CA LEU A 2 2.13 -18.16 10.23
C LEU A 2 2.84 -17.28 9.19
N THR A 3 3.27 -17.87 8.10
CA THR A 3 4.04 -17.20 7.03
C THR A 3 3.46 -17.48 5.65
N PRO A 4 3.73 -16.62 4.66
CA PRO A 4 3.32 -16.87 3.27
C PRO A 4 4.02 -18.07 2.62
N HIS A 5 5.02 -18.68 3.29
CA HIS A 5 5.72 -19.88 2.81
C HIS A 5 5.11 -21.19 3.30
N ASP A 6 4.15 -21.14 4.24
CA ASP A 6 3.44 -22.29 4.77
C ASP A 6 2.17 -22.54 3.93
N GLU A 7 2.20 -23.59 3.10
CA GLU A 7 1.07 -23.93 2.23
C GLU A 7 -0.20 -24.30 3.01
N GLU A 8 -0.08 -24.93 4.17
CA GLU A 8 -1.23 -25.26 5.00
C GLU A 8 -1.87 -23.99 5.56
N PHE A 9 -1.03 -23.05 6.01
CA PHE A 9 -1.51 -21.73 6.46
C PHE A 9 -2.22 -20.99 5.32
N LEU A 10 -1.66 -20.97 4.11
CA LEU A 10 -2.29 -20.28 2.97
C LEU A 10 -3.65 -20.86 2.61
N LYS A 11 -3.78 -22.21 2.62
CA LYS A 11 -5.02 -22.91 2.31
C LYS A 11 -6.09 -22.75 3.39
N ASN A 12 -5.69 -22.72 4.66
CA ASN A 12 -6.59 -22.80 5.81
C ASN A 12 -6.49 -21.57 6.73
N ARG A 13 -5.94 -20.45 6.26
CA ARG A 13 -5.61 -19.28 7.09
C ARG A 13 -6.77 -18.79 7.96
N GLN A 14 -7.99 -18.77 7.42
CA GLN A 14 -9.15 -18.32 8.18
C GLN A 14 -9.45 -19.24 9.38
N GLN A 15 -9.43 -20.54 9.16
CA GLN A 15 -9.65 -21.53 10.22
C GLN A 15 -8.55 -21.49 11.28
N ILE A 16 -7.29 -21.30 10.85
CA ILE A 16 -6.14 -21.19 11.74
C ILE A 16 -6.27 -19.92 12.59
N TYR A 17 -6.63 -18.78 12.00
CA TYR A 17 -6.87 -17.55 12.77
C TYR A 17 -8.04 -17.69 13.74
N ASP A 18 -9.11 -18.39 13.36
CA ASP A 18 -10.25 -18.64 14.25
C ASP A 18 -9.84 -19.51 15.45
N GLN A 19 -9.06 -20.55 15.22
CA GLN A 19 -8.51 -21.40 16.29
C GLN A 19 -7.61 -20.59 17.25
N ILE A 20 -6.69 -19.79 16.71
CA ILE A 20 -5.83 -18.93 17.54
C ILE A 20 -6.67 -17.93 18.33
N ARG A 21 -7.68 -17.32 17.72
CA ARG A 21 -8.56 -16.36 18.38
C ARG A 21 -9.32 -16.96 19.57
N LEU A 22 -9.69 -18.25 19.46
CA LEU A 22 -10.41 -18.97 20.49
C LEU A 22 -9.50 -19.48 21.60
N SER A 23 -8.34 -20.07 21.24
CA SER A 23 -7.46 -20.78 22.19
C SER A 23 -6.32 -19.94 22.74
N ALA A 24 -5.75 -19.04 21.92
CA ALA A 24 -4.59 -18.22 22.26
C ALA A 24 -4.69 -16.83 21.63
N PRO A 25 -5.68 -15.99 22.05
CA PRO A 25 -5.94 -14.70 21.39
C PRO A 25 -4.77 -13.71 21.46
N LYS A 26 -3.84 -13.95 22.35
CA LYS A 26 -2.51 -13.31 22.41
C LYS A 26 -1.47 -14.41 22.25
N PHE A 27 -0.89 -14.50 21.06
CA PHE A 27 0.07 -15.54 20.71
C PHE A 27 1.48 -14.96 20.60
N LYS A 28 2.41 -15.54 21.36
CA LYS A 28 3.83 -15.20 21.26
C LYS A 28 4.48 -16.09 20.20
N ASP A 29 4.99 -15.45 19.17
CA ASP A 29 5.70 -16.08 18.07
C ASP A 29 7.20 -15.86 18.29
N ASP A 30 7.84 -16.83 18.94
CA ASP A 30 9.25 -16.75 19.31
C ASP A 30 10.18 -16.89 18.10
N GLU A 31 9.71 -17.50 17.00
CA GLU A 31 10.48 -17.67 15.77
C GLU A 31 10.79 -16.31 15.12
N TYR A 32 9.83 -15.39 15.13
CA TYR A 32 9.98 -14.06 14.56
C TYR A 32 10.07 -12.95 15.62
N GLY A 33 10.19 -13.30 16.91
CA GLY A 33 10.32 -12.33 17.98
C GLY A 33 9.16 -11.31 18.03
N ARG A 34 7.91 -11.79 17.86
CA ARG A 34 6.72 -10.93 17.80
C ARG A 34 5.59 -11.49 18.66
N THR A 35 4.65 -10.63 19.02
CA THR A 35 3.38 -11.02 19.63
C THR A 35 2.24 -10.72 18.68
N LEU A 36 1.43 -11.72 18.36
CA LEU A 36 0.25 -11.58 17.51
C LEU A 36 -0.98 -11.39 18.39
N LEU A 37 -1.83 -10.45 18.01
CA LEU A 37 -3.13 -10.17 18.63
C LEU A 37 -4.22 -10.47 17.61
N THR A 38 -5.23 -11.24 18.00
CA THR A 38 -6.29 -11.70 17.09
C THR A 38 -7.68 -11.19 17.44
N LYS A 39 -7.87 -10.59 18.61
CA LYS A 39 -9.15 -9.97 19.00
C LYS A 39 -9.19 -8.50 18.60
N PHE A 40 -10.29 -8.08 18.00
CA PHE A 40 -10.51 -6.69 17.56
C PHE A 40 -10.19 -5.67 18.64
N ARG A 41 -10.71 -5.86 19.87
CA ARG A 41 -10.50 -4.92 20.99
C ARG A 41 -9.03 -4.75 21.35
N ASP A 42 -8.26 -5.84 21.35
CA ASP A 42 -6.84 -5.81 21.70
C ASP A 42 -6.05 -5.07 20.62
N VAL A 43 -6.32 -5.38 19.34
CA VAL A 43 -5.71 -4.69 18.19
C VAL A 43 -6.06 -3.20 18.20
N GLU A 44 -7.35 -2.85 18.39
CA GLU A 44 -7.80 -1.46 18.44
C GLU A 44 -7.14 -0.69 19.59
N SER A 45 -7.02 -1.32 20.78
CA SER A 45 -6.39 -0.69 21.95
C SER A 45 -4.91 -0.37 21.71
N ILE A 46 -4.17 -1.28 21.05
CA ILE A 46 -2.76 -1.05 20.72
C ILE A 46 -2.61 0.05 19.66
N LEU A 47 -3.42 0.01 18.60
CA LEU A 47 -3.36 1.00 17.51
C LEU A 47 -3.71 2.42 17.98
N LYS A 48 -4.52 2.56 19.02
CA LYS A 48 -4.91 3.86 19.61
C LYS A 48 -4.02 4.30 20.78
N CYS A 49 -3.15 3.44 21.28
CA CYS A 49 -2.34 3.72 22.46
C CYS A 49 -1.07 4.49 22.11
N PRO A 50 -0.89 5.73 22.60
CA PRO A 50 0.28 6.55 22.26
C PRO A 50 1.61 6.04 22.89
N SER A 51 1.54 5.04 23.77
CA SER A 51 2.74 4.43 24.36
C SER A 51 3.41 3.39 23.47
N PHE A 52 2.76 3.00 22.36
CA PHE A 52 3.36 2.11 21.36
C PHE A 52 4.02 2.90 20.24
N SER A 53 5.22 2.50 19.87
CA SER A 53 5.99 3.09 18.78
C SER A 53 6.00 2.16 17.57
N VAL A 54 5.96 2.74 16.37
CA VAL A 54 6.16 2.01 15.10
C VAL A 54 7.62 2.03 14.65
N ARG A 55 8.52 2.72 15.40
CA ARG A 55 9.94 2.82 15.03
C ARG A 55 10.67 1.54 15.41
N ALA A 56 11.24 0.86 14.43
CA ALA A 56 11.97 -0.39 14.61
C ALA A 56 13.12 -0.31 15.62
N GLN A 57 13.71 0.86 15.82
CA GLN A 57 14.80 1.07 16.77
C GLN A 57 14.42 0.80 18.23
N PHE A 58 13.13 0.87 18.56
CA PHE A 58 12.61 0.58 19.90
C PHE A 58 12.17 -0.88 20.09
N SER A 59 12.17 -1.67 19.03
CA SER A 59 11.87 -3.10 19.11
C SER A 59 13.10 -3.90 19.56
N GLU A 60 12.88 -5.11 20.06
CA GLU A 60 13.93 -6.01 20.47
C GLU A 60 14.91 -6.30 19.32
N LYS A 61 16.18 -6.53 19.67
CA LYS A 61 17.19 -6.97 18.72
C LYS A 61 16.75 -8.32 18.14
N ASP A 62 16.90 -8.50 16.85
CA ASP A 62 16.49 -9.69 16.10
C ASP A 62 14.96 -9.92 15.97
N SER A 63 14.14 -8.95 16.42
CA SER A 63 12.69 -9.00 16.22
C SER A 63 12.29 -8.83 14.76
N TYR A 64 11.07 -9.28 14.43
CA TYR A 64 10.46 -9.07 13.10
C TYR A 64 10.58 -7.62 12.63
N MET A 65 10.27 -6.65 13.49
CA MET A 65 10.33 -5.23 13.12
C MET A 65 11.74 -4.74 12.82
N ARG A 66 12.76 -5.21 13.57
CA ARG A 66 14.16 -4.91 13.28
C ARG A 66 14.58 -5.50 11.92
N ASN A 67 14.19 -6.74 11.67
CA ASN A 67 14.47 -7.43 10.42
C ASN A 67 13.73 -6.79 9.24
N LEU A 68 12.51 -6.32 9.46
CA LEU A 68 11.73 -5.59 8.47
C LEU A 68 12.41 -4.27 8.09
N ALA A 69 12.89 -3.50 9.07
CA ALA A 69 13.60 -2.24 8.84
C ALA A 69 14.97 -2.45 8.17
N ALA A 70 15.62 -3.58 8.40
CA ALA A 70 16.91 -3.94 7.79
C ALA A 70 16.78 -4.37 6.32
N THR A 71 15.96 -3.66 5.53
CA THR A 71 15.71 -3.98 4.10
C THR A 71 16.88 -3.64 3.17
N GLY A 72 17.99 -3.11 3.70
CA GLY A 72 19.12 -2.58 2.93
C GLY A 72 18.90 -1.13 2.47
N LEU A 73 17.77 -0.54 2.86
CA LEU A 73 17.51 0.91 2.77
C LEU A 73 18.04 1.63 4.04
N ASP A 74 18.83 0.93 4.84
CA ASP A 74 19.28 1.36 6.16
C ASP A 74 20.13 2.64 6.08
N SER A 75 19.74 3.62 6.88
CA SER A 75 20.29 4.98 6.99
C SER A 75 21.76 5.06 7.38
N ASN A 76 22.40 3.96 7.76
CA ASN A 76 23.80 3.93 8.20
C ASN A 76 24.84 4.00 7.06
N LYS A 77 24.42 3.89 5.82
CA LYS A 77 25.27 4.20 4.67
C LYS A 77 24.70 5.45 4.01
N ARG A 78 25.30 6.59 4.24
CA ARG A 78 25.02 7.94 3.71
C ARG A 78 24.86 8.05 2.15
N GLN A 79 24.55 6.97 1.45
CA GLN A 79 24.41 6.93 -0.01
C GLN A 79 22.99 6.81 -0.53
N THR A 80 22.00 6.51 0.32
CA THR A 80 20.59 6.62 -0.04
C THR A 80 19.92 7.51 0.99
N ALA A 81 19.56 8.72 0.58
CA ALA A 81 18.71 9.59 1.36
C ALA A 81 17.32 8.92 1.44
N TYR A 82 17.08 8.16 2.50
CA TYR A 82 15.83 7.47 2.79
C TYR A 82 15.15 8.17 3.94
N GLU A 83 13.91 8.60 3.71
CA GLU A 83 13.02 9.04 4.78
C GLU A 83 12.00 7.93 5.07
N PRO A 84 11.72 7.63 6.35
CA PRO A 84 10.72 6.65 6.70
C PRO A 84 9.35 7.01 6.13
N PRO A 85 8.58 6.03 5.61
CA PRO A 85 7.21 6.30 5.20
C PRO A 85 6.34 6.69 6.40
N LEU A 86 5.27 7.44 6.14
CA LEU A 86 4.35 7.96 7.17
C LEU A 86 3.90 6.88 8.17
N VAL A 87 3.68 5.66 7.70
CA VAL A 87 3.25 4.50 8.52
C VAL A 87 4.30 4.07 9.56
N LEU A 88 5.56 4.48 9.39
CA LEU A 88 6.68 4.18 10.31
C LEU A 88 7.14 5.42 11.10
N LEU A 89 6.34 6.48 11.11
CA LEU A 89 6.59 7.69 11.91
C LEU A 89 5.76 7.66 13.19
N ASP A 90 6.35 8.11 14.28
CA ASP A 90 5.65 8.46 15.52
C ASP A 90 5.37 9.96 15.58
N ASP A 91 4.48 10.39 16.48
CA ASP A 91 4.29 11.80 16.77
C ASP A 91 5.59 12.42 17.37
N PRO A 92 5.91 13.68 17.06
CA PRO A 92 5.10 14.66 16.32
C PRO A 92 5.21 14.59 14.79
N ASP A 93 6.20 13.88 14.23
CA ASP A 93 6.46 13.83 12.78
C ASP A 93 5.30 13.21 12.02
N HIS A 94 4.73 12.11 12.53
CA HIS A 94 3.54 11.48 11.94
C HIS A 94 2.40 12.48 11.77
N ARG A 95 2.07 13.23 12.84
CA ARG A 95 0.98 14.20 12.81
C ARG A 95 1.26 15.32 11.84
N ARG A 96 2.48 15.89 11.82
CA ARG A 96 2.90 16.94 10.90
C ARG A 96 2.69 16.52 9.45
N VAL A 97 3.21 15.38 9.07
CA VAL A 97 3.16 14.89 7.69
C VAL A 97 1.73 14.49 7.30
N ARG A 98 1.01 13.78 8.19
CA ARG A 98 -0.35 13.32 7.92
C ARG A 98 -1.33 14.47 7.68
N GLN A 99 -1.22 15.55 8.43
CA GLN A 99 -2.11 16.73 8.27
C GLN A 99 -2.03 17.32 6.87
N LEU A 100 -0.88 17.30 6.22
CA LEU A 100 -0.68 17.88 4.89
C LEU A 100 -1.42 17.11 3.80
N ILE A 101 -1.56 15.80 3.94
CA ILE A 101 -2.23 14.95 2.94
C ILE A 101 -3.70 14.68 3.27
N THR A 102 -4.14 14.86 4.52
CA THR A 102 -5.52 14.53 4.96
C THR A 102 -6.59 15.21 4.12
N LYS A 103 -6.37 16.45 3.66
CA LYS A 103 -7.33 17.22 2.85
C LYS A 103 -7.69 16.53 1.52
N PHE A 104 -6.81 15.66 0.99
CA PHE A 104 -7.04 14.92 -0.25
C PHE A 104 -7.85 13.64 -0.06
N PHE A 105 -8.03 13.22 1.19
CA PHE A 105 -8.76 12.00 1.56
C PHE A 105 -10.05 12.30 2.33
N THR A 106 -10.54 13.53 2.26
CA THR A 106 -11.87 13.88 2.78
C THR A 106 -12.96 13.27 1.88
N PRO A 107 -14.18 12.98 2.42
CA PRO A 107 -15.29 12.46 1.61
C PRO A 107 -15.54 13.30 0.35
N LYS A 108 -15.50 14.64 0.46
CA LYS A 108 -15.68 15.55 -0.66
C LYS A 108 -14.55 15.44 -1.71
N ALA A 109 -13.31 15.22 -1.27
CA ALA A 109 -12.18 15.06 -2.19
C ALA A 109 -12.24 13.70 -2.91
N VAL A 110 -12.61 12.64 -2.17
CA VAL A 110 -12.80 11.30 -2.73
C VAL A 110 -13.95 11.27 -3.75
N GLU A 111 -15.07 11.93 -3.45
CA GLU A 111 -16.20 12.01 -4.39
C GLU A 111 -15.83 12.64 -5.73
N LYS A 112 -14.93 13.61 -5.75
CA LYS A 112 -14.42 14.20 -7.00
C LYS A 112 -13.63 13.22 -7.88
N MET A 113 -13.17 12.11 -7.28
CA MET A 113 -12.48 11.05 -8.03
C MET A 113 -13.44 10.06 -8.67
N ARG A 114 -14.73 10.09 -8.36
CA ARG A 114 -15.74 9.15 -8.88
C ARG A 114 -15.74 9.10 -10.41
N ASP A 115 -15.99 10.23 -11.08
CA ASP A 115 -16.04 10.28 -12.54
C ASP A 115 -14.70 9.89 -13.19
N PRO A 116 -13.53 10.40 -12.73
CA PRO A 116 -12.24 9.89 -13.18
C PRO A 116 -12.06 8.38 -13.05
N ILE A 117 -12.47 7.79 -11.91
CA ILE A 117 -12.36 6.35 -11.67
C ILE A 117 -13.29 5.58 -12.62
N ILE A 118 -14.55 6.01 -12.78
CA ILE A 118 -15.51 5.41 -13.73
C ILE A 118 -14.93 5.41 -15.13
N LYS A 119 -14.37 6.56 -15.57
CA LYS A 119 -13.74 6.64 -16.89
C LYS A 119 -12.58 5.66 -17.05
N ILE A 120 -11.65 5.59 -16.09
CA ILE A 120 -10.52 4.65 -16.15
C ILE A 120 -11.05 3.21 -16.20
N ALA A 121 -12.05 2.88 -15.37
CA ALA A 121 -12.65 1.56 -15.32
C ALA A 121 -13.29 1.18 -16.67
N SER A 122 -14.06 2.08 -17.28
CA SER A 122 -14.66 1.87 -18.60
C SER A 122 -13.62 1.70 -19.70
N ASP A 123 -12.62 2.59 -19.75
CA ASP A 123 -11.54 2.52 -20.73
C ASP A 123 -10.75 1.18 -20.64
N LEU A 124 -10.65 0.59 -19.45
CA LEU A 124 -10.02 -0.73 -19.27
C LEU A 124 -10.93 -1.87 -19.72
N LEU A 125 -12.24 -1.79 -19.46
CA LEU A 125 -13.20 -2.78 -19.93
C LEU A 125 -13.34 -2.76 -21.46
N ASP A 126 -13.30 -1.60 -22.07
CA ASP A 126 -13.32 -1.45 -23.53
C ASP A 126 -12.13 -2.16 -24.22
N LYS A 127 -10.96 -2.21 -23.56
CA LYS A 127 -9.78 -2.91 -24.08
C LYS A 127 -9.92 -4.44 -24.09
N VAL A 128 -10.83 -4.98 -23.32
CA VAL A 128 -11.10 -6.42 -23.24
C VAL A 128 -12.42 -6.81 -23.91
N ASP A 129 -13.18 -5.83 -24.37
CA ASP A 129 -14.42 -6.08 -25.11
C ASP A 129 -14.16 -6.94 -26.35
N GLY A 130 -15.05 -7.89 -26.61
CA GLY A 130 -14.92 -8.87 -27.69
C GLY A 130 -13.89 -9.99 -27.45
N LYS A 131 -13.11 -9.98 -26.37
CA LYS A 131 -12.25 -11.10 -25.99
C LYS A 131 -13.09 -12.22 -25.37
N LYS A 132 -12.70 -13.49 -25.62
CA LYS A 132 -13.37 -14.67 -25.01
C LYS A 132 -13.18 -14.78 -23.51
N SER A 133 -12.09 -14.22 -22.97
CA SER A 133 -11.72 -14.26 -21.56
C SER A 133 -10.81 -13.08 -21.26
N MET A 134 -10.79 -12.69 -19.97
CA MET A 134 -9.86 -11.71 -19.44
C MET A 134 -9.23 -12.25 -18.16
N ASP A 135 -8.03 -11.81 -17.85
CA ASP A 135 -7.46 -11.94 -16.51
C ASP A 135 -7.86 -10.72 -15.67
N LEU A 136 -8.69 -10.95 -14.65
CA LEU A 136 -9.22 -9.86 -13.81
C LEU A 136 -8.12 -9.03 -13.17
N ILE A 137 -7.00 -9.62 -12.79
CA ILE A 137 -5.90 -8.91 -12.12
C ILE A 137 -5.08 -8.12 -13.14
N THR A 138 -4.58 -8.78 -14.17
CA THR A 138 -3.62 -8.16 -15.10
C THR A 138 -4.29 -7.23 -16.12
N ASP A 139 -5.50 -7.56 -16.56
CA ASP A 139 -6.22 -6.76 -17.56
C ASP A 139 -7.04 -5.61 -16.94
N TYR A 140 -7.42 -5.72 -15.64
CA TYR A 140 -8.33 -4.75 -15.04
C TYR A 140 -7.88 -4.22 -13.68
N ALA A 141 -7.83 -5.06 -12.63
CA ALA A 141 -7.68 -4.58 -11.25
C ALA A 141 -6.35 -3.87 -10.99
N ALA A 142 -5.24 -4.44 -11.49
CA ALA A 142 -3.91 -3.86 -11.31
C ALA A 142 -3.73 -2.55 -12.11
N PRO A 143 -4.07 -2.47 -13.41
CA PRO A 143 -4.02 -1.19 -14.11
C PRO A 143 -5.00 -0.16 -13.54
N LEU A 144 -6.21 -0.54 -13.11
CA LEU A 144 -7.17 0.38 -12.50
C LEU A 144 -6.59 1.05 -11.26
N SER A 145 -6.13 0.27 -10.29
CA SER A 145 -5.58 0.79 -9.04
C SER A 145 -4.35 1.67 -9.28
N THR A 146 -3.46 1.27 -10.19
CA THR A 146 -2.26 2.04 -10.53
C THR A 146 -2.61 3.38 -11.18
N LEU A 147 -3.50 3.39 -12.17
CA LEU A 147 -3.93 4.60 -12.88
C LEU A 147 -4.62 5.61 -11.95
N VAL A 148 -5.44 5.12 -11.03
CA VAL A 148 -6.09 5.99 -10.03
C VAL A 148 -5.06 6.70 -9.17
N ILE A 149 -4.04 5.99 -8.64
CA ILE A 149 -2.99 6.60 -7.83
C ILE A 149 -2.12 7.55 -8.66
N LEU A 150 -1.73 7.18 -9.88
CA LEU A 150 -0.99 8.07 -10.78
C LEU A 150 -1.76 9.38 -11.02
N LYS A 151 -3.07 9.28 -11.27
CA LYS A 151 -3.94 10.44 -11.45
C LYS A 151 -4.03 11.31 -10.19
N MET A 152 -4.16 10.72 -9.01
CA MET A 152 -4.15 11.46 -7.73
C MET A 152 -2.82 12.17 -7.50
N LEU A 153 -1.70 11.54 -7.83
CA LEU A 153 -0.37 12.13 -7.71
C LEU A 153 -0.08 13.17 -8.80
N GLY A 154 -0.83 13.18 -9.91
CA GLY A 154 -0.58 14.05 -11.06
C GLY A 154 0.53 13.55 -11.98
N LEU A 155 0.75 12.24 -12.03
CA LEU A 155 1.81 11.60 -12.80
C LEU A 155 1.30 11.08 -14.15
N PRO A 156 2.22 10.94 -15.15
CA PRO A 156 1.88 10.38 -16.46
C PRO A 156 1.43 8.91 -16.38
N GLU A 157 0.51 8.52 -17.26
CA GLU A 157 -0.07 7.17 -17.30
C GLU A 157 0.86 6.12 -17.92
N ASP A 158 1.90 6.52 -18.66
CA ASP A 158 2.89 5.63 -19.29
C ASP A 158 3.76 4.87 -18.27
N SER A 159 3.78 5.32 -17.03
CA SER A 159 4.52 4.70 -15.92
C SER A 159 3.82 3.47 -15.27
N VAL A 160 2.62 3.10 -15.73
CA VAL A 160 1.75 2.08 -15.06
C VAL A 160 2.47 0.76 -14.79
N SER A 161 3.10 0.17 -15.81
CA SER A 161 3.74 -1.15 -15.70
C SER A 161 4.91 -1.17 -14.73
N ASN A 162 5.72 -0.12 -14.76
CA ASN A 162 6.87 0.02 -13.87
C ASN A 162 6.43 0.25 -12.42
N MET A 163 5.45 1.13 -12.19
CA MET A 163 4.91 1.42 -10.86
C MET A 163 4.32 0.17 -10.20
N ARG A 164 3.59 -0.65 -10.97
CA ARG A 164 3.06 -1.92 -10.48
C ARG A 164 4.18 -2.85 -10.04
N LYS A 165 5.15 -3.09 -10.95
CA LYS A 165 6.28 -3.97 -10.69
C LYS A 165 7.09 -3.52 -9.46
N TRP A 166 7.43 -2.24 -9.36
CA TRP A 166 8.20 -1.71 -8.23
C TRP A 166 7.42 -1.79 -6.91
N SER A 167 6.10 -1.60 -6.95
CA SER A 167 5.25 -1.77 -5.77
C SER A 167 5.28 -3.20 -5.25
N GLU A 168 5.18 -4.20 -6.14
CA GLU A 168 5.30 -5.61 -5.79
C GLU A 168 6.68 -5.94 -5.22
N ASP A 169 7.74 -5.46 -5.85
CA ASP A 169 9.12 -5.65 -5.38
C ASP A 169 9.31 -5.07 -3.97
N ILE A 170 8.79 -3.86 -3.69
CA ILE A 170 8.89 -3.21 -2.38
C ILE A 170 8.09 -3.99 -1.31
N LEU A 171 6.92 -4.53 -1.66
CA LEU A 171 6.10 -5.31 -0.73
C LEU A 171 6.75 -6.63 -0.30
N MET A 172 7.70 -7.18 -1.07
CA MET A 172 8.52 -8.31 -0.60
C MET A 172 9.28 -7.98 0.69
N GLY A 173 9.40 -6.68 1.02
CA GLY A 173 9.99 -6.21 2.29
C GLY A 173 9.25 -6.69 3.52
N TYR A 174 7.97 -7.01 3.42
CA TYR A 174 7.16 -7.54 4.54
C TYR A 174 7.34 -9.03 4.78
N ASP A 175 8.05 -9.74 3.89
CA ASP A 175 8.37 -11.15 4.09
C ASP A 175 9.49 -11.30 5.13
N PRO A 176 9.28 -12.06 6.23
CA PRO A 176 10.32 -12.30 7.23
C PRO A 176 11.49 -13.14 6.70
N GLU A 177 11.25 -13.97 5.69
CA GLU A 177 12.22 -14.93 5.13
C GLU A 177 12.88 -14.44 3.84
N ARG A 178 13.06 -13.13 3.71
CA ARG A 178 13.62 -12.50 2.51
C ARG A 178 14.98 -13.07 2.09
N THR A 179 15.06 -13.56 0.87
CA THR A 179 16.31 -13.97 0.23
C THR A 179 17.19 -12.76 -0.12
N SER A 180 18.45 -13.02 -0.43
CA SER A 180 19.36 -11.97 -0.95
C SER A 180 18.86 -11.36 -2.25
N ASP A 181 18.23 -12.16 -3.11
CA ASP A 181 17.64 -11.70 -4.37
C ASP A 181 16.40 -10.81 -4.13
N ALA A 182 15.52 -11.19 -3.21
CA ALA A 182 14.40 -10.36 -2.79
C ALA A 182 14.89 -9.00 -2.25
N ARG A 183 15.94 -8.97 -1.41
CA ARG A 183 16.54 -7.70 -0.92
C ARG A 183 17.04 -6.82 -2.05
N LYS A 184 17.64 -7.41 -3.09
CA LYS A 184 18.10 -6.68 -4.29
C LYS A 184 16.92 -6.09 -5.04
N LYS A 185 15.84 -6.86 -5.26
CA LYS A 185 14.60 -6.40 -5.93
C LYS A 185 13.96 -5.25 -5.17
N ILE A 186 13.79 -5.39 -3.85
CA ILE A 186 13.25 -4.33 -2.97
C ILE A 186 14.03 -3.03 -3.15
N ARG A 187 15.37 -3.12 -3.06
CA ARG A 187 16.23 -1.94 -3.19
C ARG A 187 16.12 -1.31 -4.59
N THR A 188 16.16 -2.12 -5.63
CA THR A 188 16.05 -1.63 -7.02
C THR A 188 14.68 -0.98 -7.23
N GLY A 189 13.58 -1.64 -6.86
CA GLY A 189 12.24 -1.10 -7.00
C GLY A 189 12.06 0.24 -6.27
N TYR A 190 12.58 0.34 -5.03
CA TYR A 190 12.54 1.60 -4.28
C TYR A 190 13.34 2.72 -4.97
N LEU A 191 14.55 2.44 -5.44
CA LEU A 191 15.40 3.43 -6.08
C LEU A 191 14.82 3.93 -7.41
N GLU A 192 14.33 3.02 -8.25
CA GLU A 192 13.72 3.36 -9.53
C GLU A 192 12.45 4.19 -9.34
N MET A 193 11.57 3.77 -8.43
CA MET A 193 10.36 4.52 -8.08
C MET A 193 10.71 5.91 -7.53
N SER A 194 11.68 6.00 -6.62
CA SER A 194 12.13 7.27 -6.02
C SER A 194 12.73 8.21 -7.05
N ASN A 195 13.51 7.69 -8.00
CA ASN A 195 14.09 8.48 -9.09
C ASN A 195 12.99 9.05 -9.98
N THR A 196 12.00 8.23 -10.34
CA THR A 196 10.86 8.68 -11.14
C THR A 196 10.10 9.82 -10.43
N PHE A 197 9.85 9.70 -9.13
CA PHE A 197 9.22 10.79 -8.38
C PHE A 197 10.10 12.04 -8.32
N LYS A 198 11.42 11.88 -8.13
CA LYS A 198 12.36 13.00 -8.13
C LYS A 198 12.39 13.75 -9.46
N GLU A 199 12.37 13.04 -10.57
CA GLU A 199 12.31 13.63 -11.93
C GLU A 199 10.99 14.39 -12.13
N ASN A 200 9.86 13.82 -11.70
CA ASN A 200 8.56 14.48 -11.78
C ASN A 200 8.46 15.71 -10.88
N ILE A 201 9.05 15.69 -9.68
CA ILE A 201 9.15 16.87 -8.80
C ILE A 201 9.90 18.02 -9.48
N GLN A 202 10.94 17.70 -10.23
CA GLN A 202 11.74 18.69 -10.95
C GLN A 202 11.08 19.18 -12.24
N SER A 203 10.13 18.43 -12.79
CA SER A 203 9.42 18.78 -14.02
C SER A 203 8.37 19.86 -13.76
N MET A 204 8.24 20.81 -14.69
CA MET A 204 7.21 21.87 -14.62
C MET A 204 5.78 21.33 -14.74
N VAL A 205 5.60 20.15 -15.33
CA VAL A 205 4.29 19.55 -15.64
C VAL A 205 3.47 19.24 -14.37
N VAL A 206 4.12 18.86 -13.29
CA VAL A 206 3.43 18.58 -12.01
C VAL A 206 2.86 19.83 -11.36
N LYS A 207 3.48 21.00 -11.60
CA LYS A 207 3.05 22.29 -11.03
C LYS A 207 1.82 22.87 -11.75
N GLU A 208 1.59 22.48 -12.99
CA GLU A 208 0.50 23.04 -13.82
C GLU A 208 -0.89 22.46 -13.52
N LYS A 209 -0.96 21.31 -12.86
CA LYS A 209 -2.23 20.62 -12.56
C LYS A 209 -2.39 20.40 -11.06
N PRO A 210 -3.56 20.75 -10.49
CA PRO A 210 -3.87 20.44 -9.10
C PRO A 210 -3.78 18.92 -8.85
N SER A 211 -2.83 18.51 -8.01
CA SER A 211 -2.58 17.11 -7.66
C SER A 211 -2.08 17.01 -6.24
N LEU A 212 -1.98 15.80 -5.70
CA LEU A 212 -1.42 15.59 -4.38
C LEU A 212 0.06 15.99 -4.34
N MET A 213 0.82 15.68 -5.40
CA MET A 213 2.23 16.05 -5.47
C MET A 213 2.41 17.58 -5.58
N SER A 214 1.62 18.27 -6.42
CA SER A 214 1.71 19.75 -6.52
C SER A 214 1.41 20.43 -5.20
N ALA A 215 0.43 19.94 -4.45
CA ALA A 215 0.10 20.52 -3.13
C ALA A 215 1.16 20.21 -2.05
N MET A 216 1.86 19.08 -2.14
CA MET A 216 3.01 18.82 -1.26
C MET A 216 4.19 19.76 -1.60
N LEU A 217 4.41 20.05 -2.89
CA LEU A 217 5.42 21.00 -3.34
C LEU A 217 5.10 22.44 -2.89
N GLU A 218 3.83 22.87 -2.98
CA GLU A 218 3.38 24.16 -2.44
C GLU A 218 3.65 24.25 -0.92
N ALA A 219 3.30 23.20 -0.17
CA ALA A 219 3.54 23.15 1.27
C ALA A 219 5.03 23.23 1.64
N LYS A 220 5.90 22.66 0.79
CA LYS A 220 7.36 22.80 0.91
C LYS A 220 7.82 24.23 0.64
N GLU A 221 7.41 24.81 -0.49
CA GLU A 221 7.87 26.13 -0.95
C GLU A 221 7.39 27.27 -0.04
N GLU A 222 6.12 27.25 0.38
CA GLU A 222 5.53 28.34 1.17
C GLU A 222 5.87 28.27 2.67
N LYS A 223 6.01 27.07 3.23
CA LYS A 223 6.04 26.86 4.69
C LYS A 223 7.24 26.05 5.18
N GLY A 224 8.05 25.51 4.27
CA GLY A 224 9.16 24.62 4.64
C GLY A 224 8.72 23.39 5.42
N LEU A 225 7.47 22.92 5.24
CA LEU A 225 6.86 21.86 6.04
C LEU A 225 7.27 20.45 5.61
N LEU A 226 7.81 20.30 4.41
CA LEU A 226 8.27 19.02 3.84
C LEU A 226 9.64 19.20 3.16
N SER A 227 10.46 18.17 3.23
CA SER A 227 11.64 18.00 2.38
C SER A 227 11.26 17.26 1.08
N ASP A 228 12.13 17.29 0.06
CA ASP A 228 11.95 16.48 -1.16
C ASP A 228 11.91 14.99 -0.84
N LEU A 229 12.71 14.55 0.12
CA LEU A 229 12.76 13.15 0.53
C LEU A 229 11.46 12.71 1.22
N GLU A 230 10.85 13.56 2.04
CA GLU A 230 9.55 13.27 2.64
C GLU A 230 8.46 13.21 1.58
N ILE A 231 8.48 14.08 0.57
CA ILE A 231 7.55 14.03 -0.57
C ILE A 231 7.72 12.72 -1.34
N ILE A 232 8.95 12.34 -1.70
CA ILE A 232 9.25 11.08 -2.39
C ILE A 232 8.78 9.89 -1.56
N SER A 233 9.06 9.89 -0.26
CA SER A 233 8.64 8.81 0.66
C SER A 233 7.11 8.69 0.72
N LEU A 234 6.39 9.81 0.80
CA LEU A 234 4.93 9.82 0.76
C LEU A 234 4.36 9.31 -0.56
N CYS A 235 4.91 9.76 -1.70
CA CYS A 235 4.49 9.29 -3.02
C CYS A 235 4.73 7.78 -3.17
N THR A 236 5.90 7.29 -2.73
CA THR A 236 6.24 5.86 -2.72
C THR A 236 5.24 5.08 -1.87
N GLN A 237 4.97 5.53 -0.65
CA GLN A 237 4.02 4.87 0.24
C GLN A 237 2.61 4.84 -0.35
N LEU A 238 2.11 5.95 -0.88
CA LEU A 238 0.78 6.02 -1.47
C LEU A 238 0.66 5.12 -2.70
N MET A 239 1.70 5.08 -3.55
CA MET A 239 1.75 4.19 -4.70
C MET A 239 1.69 2.73 -4.27
N VAL A 240 2.55 2.31 -3.34
CA VAL A 240 2.60 0.91 -2.87
C VAL A 240 1.30 0.52 -2.16
N ALA A 241 0.81 1.36 -1.26
CA ALA A 241 -0.38 1.07 -0.48
C ALA A 241 -1.67 1.05 -1.31
N GLY A 242 -1.80 1.92 -2.30
CA GLY A 242 -3.01 2.03 -3.12
C GLY A 242 -3.07 1.08 -4.31
N ASN A 243 -1.93 0.56 -4.75
CA ASN A 243 -1.84 -0.27 -5.95
C ASN A 243 -2.13 -1.74 -5.65
N VAL A 244 -1.21 -2.45 -5.00
CA VAL A 244 -1.28 -3.91 -4.85
C VAL A 244 -2.47 -4.33 -3.98
N THR A 245 -2.67 -3.65 -2.84
CA THR A 245 -3.73 -4.00 -1.90
C THR A 245 -5.13 -3.83 -2.48
N THR A 246 -5.33 -2.79 -3.31
CA THR A 246 -6.62 -2.54 -3.96
C THR A 246 -6.89 -3.54 -5.07
N SER A 247 -5.89 -3.88 -5.89
CA SER A 247 -6.05 -4.93 -6.89
C SER A 247 -6.33 -6.31 -6.27
N ASP A 248 -5.68 -6.62 -5.15
CA ASP A 248 -5.92 -7.85 -4.40
C ASP A 248 -7.33 -7.88 -3.79
N LEU A 249 -7.83 -6.73 -3.30
CA LEU A 249 -9.20 -6.61 -2.81
C LEU A 249 -10.21 -6.89 -3.91
N ILE A 250 -10.03 -6.32 -5.11
CA ILE A 250 -10.91 -6.56 -6.27
C ILE A 250 -10.89 -8.05 -6.63
N GLY A 251 -9.69 -8.65 -6.74
CA GLY A 251 -9.54 -10.07 -7.06
C GLY A 251 -10.18 -10.99 -6.03
N ASN A 252 -9.89 -10.78 -4.75
CA ASN A 252 -10.44 -11.58 -3.66
C ASN A 252 -11.96 -11.38 -3.52
N GLY A 253 -12.46 -10.16 -3.71
CA GLY A 253 -13.89 -9.87 -3.68
C GLY A 253 -14.64 -10.60 -4.81
N PHE A 254 -14.11 -10.53 -6.03
CA PHE A 254 -14.70 -11.22 -7.16
C PHE A 254 -14.63 -12.75 -7.00
N TYR A 255 -13.50 -13.28 -6.52
CA TYR A 255 -13.35 -14.68 -6.19
C TYR A 255 -14.38 -15.14 -5.14
N ALA A 256 -14.60 -14.34 -4.10
CA ALA A 256 -15.60 -14.63 -3.08
C ALA A 256 -17.04 -14.65 -3.65
N LEU A 257 -17.37 -13.70 -4.52
CA LEU A 257 -18.67 -13.66 -5.20
C LEU A 257 -18.90 -14.88 -6.10
N LEU A 258 -17.89 -15.30 -6.85
CA LEU A 258 -17.97 -16.49 -7.71
C LEU A 258 -18.17 -17.79 -6.91
N ASN A 259 -17.59 -17.86 -5.72
CA ASN A 259 -17.70 -19.05 -4.84
C ASN A 259 -18.89 -18.98 -3.88
N SER A 260 -19.64 -17.89 -3.86
CA SER A 260 -20.86 -17.75 -3.06
C SER A 260 -22.08 -18.03 -3.92
N HIS A 261 -22.78 -19.12 -3.64
CA HIS A 261 -23.92 -19.56 -4.44
C HIS A 261 -25.00 -18.49 -4.56
N GLY A 262 -25.34 -18.10 -5.79
CA GLY A 262 -26.39 -17.11 -6.08
C GLY A 262 -26.01 -15.64 -5.82
N SER A 263 -24.79 -15.34 -5.35
CA SER A 263 -24.44 -13.96 -5.03
C SER A 263 -24.31 -13.04 -6.24
N LEU A 264 -23.76 -13.53 -7.35
CA LEU A 264 -23.66 -12.76 -8.59
C LEU A 264 -25.06 -12.52 -9.21
N GLU A 265 -25.92 -13.54 -9.21
CA GLU A 265 -27.29 -13.41 -9.67
C GLU A 265 -28.08 -12.41 -8.82
N LEU A 266 -27.87 -12.44 -7.49
CA LEU A 266 -28.49 -11.51 -6.56
C LEU A 266 -28.07 -10.07 -6.86
N LEU A 267 -26.76 -9.81 -7.04
CA LEU A 267 -26.25 -8.49 -7.40
C LEU A 267 -26.73 -8.01 -8.77
N ASN A 268 -26.80 -8.90 -9.75
CA ASN A 268 -27.33 -8.55 -11.07
C ASN A 268 -28.81 -8.17 -11.04
N GLN A 269 -29.60 -8.82 -10.15
CA GLN A 269 -31.02 -8.51 -9.98
C GLN A 269 -31.28 -7.28 -9.11
N ASN A 270 -30.33 -6.93 -8.22
CA ASN A 270 -30.44 -5.85 -7.25
C ASN A 270 -29.16 -5.01 -7.22
N PRO A 271 -28.91 -4.18 -8.24
CA PRO A 271 -27.70 -3.34 -8.33
C PRO A 271 -27.50 -2.38 -7.12
N GLU A 272 -28.60 -2.03 -6.44
CA GLU A 272 -28.58 -1.20 -5.23
C GLU A 272 -27.83 -1.83 -4.04
N LEU A 273 -27.57 -3.15 -4.07
CA LEU A 273 -26.75 -3.83 -3.06
C LEU A 273 -25.24 -3.52 -3.21
N LEU A 274 -24.84 -2.80 -4.24
CA LEU A 274 -23.46 -2.34 -4.45
C LEU A 274 -23.18 -0.99 -3.75
N GLU A 275 -24.18 -0.32 -3.21
CA GLU A 275 -24.07 0.89 -2.40
C GLU A 275 -23.96 0.53 -0.90
#